data_601ffa314c5672006c012c61c60259ed
#
_entry.id   601ffa314c5672006c012c61c60259ed
#
_cell.length_a   1.000
_cell.length_b   1.000
_cell.length_c   1.000
_cell.angle_alpha   90.00
_cell.angle_beta   90.00
_cell.angle_gamma   90.00
#
_symmetry.space_group_name_H-M   'P 1'
#
loop_
_entity.id
_entity.type
_entity.pdbx_description
1 polymer ?
#
loop_
_entity_poly.entity_id
_entity_poly.type
_entity_poly.pdbx_seq_one_letter_code
_entity_poly.pdbx_strand_id
1 'polypeptide(L)'
;ETTVSGAEANQNSSKNTQTALAAKNADKPAVTISDTSYDNVAFNVSYYANSHTDLYQLYGDDAKALYDHFITIGITEGRQSSAAFSILVYKENNQDLQDAFGDDLIKYYNHFIQYGVNENRVAY
;
A
#
# COMPACT_ATOMS: atom_id res chain seq x y z
N GLU A 1 -2.49 17.66 -4.71
CA GLU A 1 -2.09 17.16 -5.07
C GLU A 1 -2.03 16.67 -5.48
N THR A 2 -2.42 16.53 -5.11
CA THR A 2 -2.18 15.88 -5.40
C THR A 2 -2.10 15.36 -5.68
N THR A 3 -2.30 15.15 -5.45
CA THR A 3 -2.02 14.53 -5.65
C THR A 3 -1.87 14.13 -5.97
N VAL A 4 -2.00 13.89 -5.75
CA VAL A 4 -1.59 13.38 -6.13
C VAL A 4 -1.40 12.95 -6.59
N SER A 5 -1.49 12.75 -6.66
CA SER A 5 -1.04 12.25 -7.17
C SER A 5 -0.67 11.96 -7.44
N GLY A 6 -0.71 11.61 -7.24
CA GLY A 6 -0.14 11.25 -7.52
C GLY A 6 0.24 11.05 -7.47
N ALA A 7 0.32 10.84 -7.28
CA ALA A 7 0.78 10.67 -7.13
C ALA A 7 1.17 10.85 -6.82
N GLU A 8 1.19 10.91 -6.50
CA GLU A 8 1.62 11.07 -6.17
C GLU A 8 2.43 10.85 -5.98
N ALA A 9 2.67 10.67 -5.84
CA ALA A 9 3.32 10.49 -5.68
C ALA A 9 3.80 10.10 -5.37
N ASN A 10 4.00 9.87 -4.92
CA ASN A 10 4.32 9.54 -4.53
C ASN A 10 4.57 9.31 -3.99
N GLN A 11 4.84 8.85 -3.55
CA GLN A 11 4.93 8.82 -2.75
C GLN A 11 5.92 9.06 -2.19
N ASN A 12 6.56 9.38 -1.86
CA ASN A 12 7.44 9.76 -1.37
C ASN A 12 7.56 10.35 -0.25
N SER A 13 7.98 11.02 -0.12
CA SER A 13 7.72 10.99 1.08
C SER A 13 6.37 10.52 1.29
N SER A 14 6.25 9.28 1.42
CA SER A 14 4.99 8.62 1.47
C SER A 14 4.19 9.00 2.71
N LYS A 15 4.86 9.30 3.82
CA LYS A 15 4.12 9.70 5.03
C LYS A 15 3.41 11.02 4.86
N ASN A 16 4.05 11.99 4.23
CA ASN A 16 3.38 13.25 3.95
C ASN A 16 2.23 13.09 2.98
N THR A 17 2.41 12.22 1.99
CA THR A 17 1.34 11.93 1.05
C THR A 17 0.15 11.30 1.75
N GLN A 18 0.39 10.35 2.67
CA GLN A 18 -0.68 9.72 3.42
C GLN A 18 -1.42 10.71 4.32
N THR A 19 -0.68 11.60 4.97
CA THR A 19 -1.29 12.62 5.81
C THR A 19 -2.16 13.56 4.99
N ALA A 20 -1.68 13.98 3.82
CA ALA A 20 -2.45 14.85 2.95
C ALA A 20 -3.71 14.16 2.43
N LEU A 21 -3.62 12.89 2.09
CA LEU A 21 -4.80 12.12 1.66
C LEU A 21 -5.81 11.97 2.78
N ALA A 22 -5.35 11.70 4.00
CA ALA A 22 -6.24 11.57 5.14
C ALA A 22 -6.95 12.89 5.43
N ALA A 23 -6.23 14.01 5.40
CA ALA A 23 -6.82 15.32 5.60
C ALA A 23 -7.83 15.65 4.49
N LYS A 24 -7.48 15.33 3.26
CA LYS A 24 -8.33 15.58 2.11
C LYS A 24 -9.63 14.81 2.17
N ASN A 25 -9.56 13.59 2.72
CA ASN A 25 -10.73 12.72 2.82
C ASN A 25 -11.52 12.93 4.10
N ALA A 26 -11.14 13.87 4.95
CA ALA A 26 -11.81 14.09 6.23
C ALA A 26 -13.28 14.45 6.06
N ASP A 27 -13.65 15.08 4.95
CA ASP A 27 -15.03 15.49 4.66
C ASP A 27 -15.85 14.42 3.98
N LYS A 28 -15.27 13.25 3.73
CA LYS A 28 -15.96 12.14 3.07
C LYS A 28 -16.06 10.95 4.02
N PRO A 29 -17.17 10.21 3.98
CA PRO A 29 -17.26 8.99 4.76
C PRO A 29 -16.14 8.04 4.35
N ALA A 30 -15.51 7.42 5.32
CA ALA A 30 -14.52 6.39 5.05
C ALA A 30 -15.21 5.19 4.42
N VAL A 31 -14.55 4.60 3.42
CA VAL A 31 -15.04 3.38 2.79
C VAL A 31 -14.71 2.19 3.69
N THR A 32 -15.69 1.33 3.91
CA THR A 32 -15.48 0.06 4.58
C THR A 32 -15.92 -1.05 3.65
N ILE A 33 -14.97 -1.88 3.23
CA ILE A 33 -15.27 -3.01 2.36
C ILE A 33 -15.39 -4.25 3.25
N SER A 34 -16.56 -4.90 3.18
CA SER A 34 -16.89 -5.99 4.11
C SER A 34 -16.15 -7.28 3.78
N ASP A 35 -15.76 -7.50 2.53
CA ASP A 35 -15.01 -8.69 2.15
C ASP A 35 -13.55 -8.51 2.52
N THR A 36 -13.14 -9.08 3.65
CA THR A 36 -11.77 -9.00 4.14
C THR A 36 -10.99 -10.29 3.89
N SER A 37 -11.48 -11.14 3.01
CA SER A 37 -10.84 -12.45 2.77
C SER A 37 -9.43 -12.34 2.18
N TYR A 38 -9.09 -11.20 1.57
CA TYR A 38 -7.76 -10.97 1.01
C TYR A 38 -6.84 -10.19 1.96
N ASP A 39 -7.34 -9.76 3.11
CA ASP A 39 -6.55 -8.98 4.06
C ASP A 39 -5.49 -9.85 4.74
N ASN A 40 -4.34 -9.25 5.03
CA ASN A 40 -3.27 -9.90 5.77
C ASN A 40 -2.47 -8.81 6.50
N VAL A 41 -1.31 -9.18 7.05
CA VAL A 41 -0.50 -8.21 7.82
C VAL A 41 0.04 -7.06 6.97
N ALA A 42 0.04 -7.22 5.65
CA ALA A 42 0.59 -6.22 4.73
C ALA A 42 -0.46 -5.60 3.81
N PHE A 43 -1.68 -6.13 3.77
CA PHE A 43 -2.72 -5.63 2.86
C PHE A 43 -4.04 -5.49 3.61
N ASN A 44 -4.64 -4.31 3.50
CA ASN A 44 -5.97 -4.05 4.05
C ASN A 44 -6.81 -3.44 2.94
N VAL A 45 -7.87 -4.12 2.53
CA VAL A 45 -8.62 -3.71 1.34
C VAL A 45 -9.29 -2.36 1.53
N SER A 46 -9.84 -2.09 2.71
CA SER A 46 -10.47 -0.78 2.97
C SER A 46 -9.43 0.33 2.96
N TYR A 47 -8.26 0.09 3.55
CA TYR A 47 -7.16 1.06 3.50
C TYR A 47 -6.75 1.33 2.05
N TYR A 48 -6.61 0.26 1.27
CA TYR A 48 -6.19 0.39 -0.13
C TYR A 48 -7.19 1.23 -0.92
N ALA A 49 -8.48 0.97 -0.75
CA ALA A 49 -9.53 1.72 -1.43
C ALA A 49 -9.58 3.18 -0.97
N ASN A 50 -9.44 3.42 0.33
CA ASN A 50 -9.47 4.79 0.88
C ASN A 50 -8.27 5.60 0.46
N SER A 51 -7.11 4.96 0.34
CA SER A 51 -5.86 5.64 -0.02
C SER A 51 -5.72 5.85 -1.52
N HIS A 52 -6.49 5.14 -2.31
CA HIS A 52 -6.37 5.17 -3.78
C HIS A 52 -7.76 5.33 -4.40
N THR A 53 -8.25 6.57 -4.35
CA THR A 53 -9.62 6.85 -4.80
C THR A 53 -9.85 6.53 -6.26
N ASP A 54 -8.81 6.63 -7.09
CA ASP A 54 -8.90 6.24 -8.49
C ASP A 54 -9.28 4.76 -8.64
N LEU A 55 -8.73 3.92 -7.77
CA LEU A 55 -9.04 2.48 -7.80
C LEU A 55 -10.43 2.20 -7.26
N TYR A 56 -10.84 2.93 -6.23
CA TYR A 56 -12.18 2.75 -5.70
C TYR A 56 -13.24 3.18 -6.73
N GLN A 57 -12.97 4.24 -7.47
CA GLN A 57 -13.87 4.68 -8.54
C GLN A 57 -13.99 3.62 -9.63
N LEU A 58 -12.90 2.89 -9.88
CA LEU A 58 -12.88 1.88 -10.94
C LEU A 58 -13.49 0.56 -10.50
N TYR A 59 -13.18 0.11 -9.28
CA TYR A 59 -13.52 -1.23 -8.80
C TYR A 59 -14.59 -1.26 -7.72
N GLY A 60 -14.88 -0.12 -7.07
CA GLY A 60 -15.87 -0.06 -6.00
C GLY A 60 -15.48 -0.98 -4.84
N ASP A 61 -16.45 -1.74 -4.37
CA ASP A 61 -16.28 -2.63 -3.22
C ASP A 61 -15.79 -4.04 -3.61
N ASP A 62 -15.31 -4.20 -4.83
CA ASP A 62 -14.83 -5.51 -5.31
C ASP A 62 -13.46 -5.79 -4.71
N ALA A 63 -13.44 -6.49 -3.57
CA ALA A 63 -12.21 -6.77 -2.85
C ALA A 63 -11.22 -7.57 -3.68
N LYS A 64 -11.72 -8.55 -4.45
CA LYS A 64 -10.84 -9.36 -5.30
C LYS A 64 -10.16 -8.50 -6.35
N ALA A 65 -10.91 -7.62 -7.01
CA ALA A 65 -10.35 -6.76 -8.05
C ALA A 65 -9.30 -5.81 -7.48
N LEU A 66 -9.56 -5.25 -6.29
CA LEU A 66 -8.59 -4.38 -5.64
C LEU A 66 -7.32 -5.14 -5.26
N TYR A 67 -7.46 -6.32 -4.71
CA TYR A 67 -6.30 -7.14 -4.34
C TYR A 67 -5.51 -7.56 -5.58
N ASP A 68 -6.21 -8.03 -6.62
CA ASP A 68 -5.57 -8.43 -7.87
C ASP A 68 -4.80 -7.26 -8.49
N HIS A 69 -5.39 -6.06 -8.44
CA HIS A 69 -4.69 -4.87 -8.92
C HIS A 69 -3.40 -4.64 -8.13
N PHE A 70 -3.49 -4.74 -6.79
CA PHE A 70 -2.31 -4.51 -5.96
C PHE A 70 -1.18 -5.48 -6.31
N ILE A 71 -1.49 -6.77 -6.39
CA ILE A 71 -0.49 -7.80 -6.63
C ILE A 71 0.14 -7.67 -8.02
N THR A 72 -0.66 -7.33 -9.04
CA THR A 72 -0.16 -7.32 -10.42
C THR A 72 0.43 -5.99 -10.84
N ILE A 73 -0.08 -4.88 -10.32
CA ILE A 73 0.29 -3.55 -10.78
C ILE A 73 0.66 -2.62 -9.63
N GLY A 74 -0.16 -2.61 -8.57
CA GLY A 74 -0.01 -1.64 -7.48
C GLY A 74 1.34 -1.70 -6.79
N ILE A 75 1.88 -2.90 -6.60
CA ILE A 75 3.20 -3.06 -6.00
C ILE A 75 4.24 -2.34 -6.85
N THR A 76 4.22 -2.54 -8.16
CA THR A 76 5.21 -1.89 -9.04
C THR A 76 5.01 -0.38 -9.11
N GLU A 77 3.79 0.08 -8.85
CA GLU A 77 3.51 1.52 -8.77
C GLU A 77 3.87 2.12 -7.41
N GLY A 78 4.29 1.29 -6.45
CA GLY A 78 4.63 1.77 -5.12
C GLY A 78 3.44 2.15 -4.27
N ARG A 79 2.23 1.67 -4.59
CA ARG A 79 1.03 2.01 -3.83
C ARG A 79 1.07 1.35 -2.46
N GLN A 80 0.77 2.14 -1.43
CA GLN A 80 0.76 1.62 -0.07
C GLN A 80 -0.49 0.78 0.16
N SER A 81 -0.31 -0.39 0.76
CA SER A 81 -1.37 -1.39 0.89
C SER A 81 -2.01 -1.47 2.27
N SER A 82 -1.35 -0.94 3.30
CA SER A 82 -1.92 -0.89 4.64
C SER A 82 -1.20 0.17 5.44
N ALA A 83 -1.77 0.52 6.60
CA ALA A 83 -1.11 1.48 7.50
C ALA A 83 0.20 0.93 8.04
N ALA A 84 0.34 -0.40 8.10
CA ALA A 84 1.50 -1.06 8.69
C ALA A 84 2.57 -1.43 7.66
N PHE A 85 2.32 -1.22 6.37
CA PHE A 85 3.26 -1.67 5.34
C PHE A 85 3.25 -0.75 4.13
N SER A 86 4.42 -0.21 3.80
CA SER A 86 4.69 0.49 2.55
C SER A 86 5.84 -0.24 1.86
N ILE A 87 5.61 -0.70 0.63
CA ILE A 87 6.62 -1.44 -0.10
C ILE A 87 7.89 -0.61 -0.32
N LEU A 88 7.74 0.69 -0.56
CA LEU A 88 8.89 1.56 -0.80
C LEU A 88 9.68 1.81 0.48
N VAL A 89 8.99 2.02 1.60
CA VAL A 89 9.66 2.20 2.89
C VAL A 89 10.39 0.92 3.28
N TYR A 90 9.74 -0.23 3.08
CA TYR A 90 10.34 -1.51 3.41
C TYR A 90 11.63 -1.75 2.62
N LYS A 91 11.57 -1.48 1.32
CA LYS A 91 12.75 -1.62 0.46
C LYS A 91 13.86 -0.65 0.88
N GLU A 92 13.52 0.61 1.10
CA GLU A 92 14.52 1.64 1.41
C GLU A 92 15.27 1.38 2.70
N ASN A 93 14.63 0.74 3.66
CA ASN A 93 15.17 0.62 5.01
C ASN A 93 15.74 -0.75 5.32
N ASN A 94 15.84 -1.63 4.32
CA ASN A 94 16.31 -3.00 4.56
C ASN A 94 17.35 -3.37 3.50
N GLN A 95 18.59 -2.93 3.72
CA GLN A 95 19.67 -3.10 2.75
C GLN A 95 19.93 -4.57 2.41
N ASP A 96 19.82 -5.45 3.40
CA ASP A 96 20.02 -6.88 3.17
C ASP A 96 19.01 -7.43 2.15
N LEU A 97 17.79 -6.91 2.17
CA LEU A 97 16.77 -7.31 1.20
C LEU A 97 17.06 -6.73 -0.17
N GLN A 98 17.59 -5.51 -0.23
CA GLN A 98 18.00 -4.93 -1.52
C GLN A 98 19.08 -5.78 -2.16
N ASP A 99 20.02 -6.26 -1.37
CA ASP A 99 21.08 -7.12 -1.86
C ASP A 99 20.54 -8.46 -2.37
N ALA A 100 19.49 -8.97 -1.73
CA ALA A 100 18.92 -10.26 -2.09
C ALA A 100 17.90 -10.19 -3.23
N PHE A 101 17.09 -9.12 -3.26
CA PHE A 101 15.92 -9.06 -4.14
C PHE A 101 16.02 -8.01 -5.24
N GLY A 102 16.92 -7.03 -5.10
CA GLY A 102 17.05 -5.96 -6.10
C GLY A 102 15.74 -5.20 -6.26
N ASP A 103 15.25 -5.16 -7.50
CA ASP A 103 14.03 -4.43 -7.84
C ASP A 103 12.78 -5.31 -7.93
N ASP A 104 12.87 -6.55 -7.49
CA ASP A 104 11.73 -7.48 -7.53
C ASP A 104 10.82 -7.22 -6.33
N LEU A 105 9.88 -6.30 -6.48
CA LEU A 105 9.08 -5.79 -5.35
C LEU A 105 8.17 -6.84 -4.73
N ILE A 106 7.68 -7.81 -5.51
CA ILE A 106 6.82 -8.84 -4.95
C ILE A 106 7.57 -9.67 -3.89
N LYS A 107 8.88 -9.82 -4.05
CA LYS A 107 9.68 -10.57 -3.08
C LYS A 107 9.74 -9.85 -1.73
N TYR A 108 9.76 -8.52 -1.72
CA TYR A 108 9.71 -7.75 -0.47
C TYR A 108 8.36 -7.95 0.23
N TYR A 109 7.29 -7.91 -0.53
CA TYR A 109 5.95 -8.12 0.01
C TYR A 109 5.84 -9.50 0.67
N ASN A 110 6.27 -10.53 -0.05
CA ASN A 110 6.22 -11.90 0.47
C ASN A 110 7.13 -12.07 1.69
N HIS A 111 8.31 -11.45 1.67
CA HIS A 111 9.24 -11.50 2.80
C HIS A 111 8.62 -10.87 4.05
N PHE A 112 7.95 -9.73 3.89
CA PHE A 112 7.34 -9.06 5.04
C PHE A 112 6.30 -9.97 5.69
N ILE A 113 5.44 -10.58 4.89
CA ILE A 113 4.38 -11.44 5.40
C ILE A 113 4.97 -12.65 6.13
N GLN A 114 6.00 -13.28 5.56
CA GLN A 114 6.55 -14.52 6.10
C GLN A 114 7.51 -14.29 7.26
N TYR A 115 8.29 -13.23 7.22
CA TYR A 115 9.39 -13.02 8.17
C TYR A 115 9.44 -11.62 8.75
N GLY A 116 9.36 -10.61 7.89
CA GLY A 116 9.69 -9.24 8.26
C GLY A 116 8.81 -8.69 9.36
N VAL A 117 7.53 -9.07 9.37
CA VAL A 117 6.58 -8.59 10.38
C VAL A 117 7.03 -8.98 11.78
N ASN A 118 7.73 -10.10 11.92
CA ASN A 118 8.21 -10.59 13.21
C ASN A 118 9.66 -10.21 13.48
N GLU A 119 10.31 -9.49 12.56
CA GLU A 119 11.72 -9.11 12.71
C GLU A 119 11.91 -7.66 13.12
N ASN A 120 10.82 -6.95 13.40
CA ASN A 120 10.85 -5.53 13.78
C ASN A 120 11.52 -4.65 12.71
N ARG A 121 11.35 -5.00 11.45
CA ARG A 121 11.91 -4.22 10.35
C ARG A 121 11.08 -2.97 10.10
N VAL A 122 11.75 -1.91 9.65
CA VAL A 122 11.06 -0.67 9.28
C VAL A 122 10.25 -0.95 8.00
N ALA A 123 8.93 -0.72 8.07
CA ALA A 123 8.02 -1.03 6.99
C ALA A 123 6.99 0.07 6.70
N TYR A 124 6.99 1.14 7.50
CA TYR A 124 6.05 2.25 7.29
C TYR A 124 6.56 3.54 7.89
#